data_5c11acef3526899b9fe9a4d7fb843603
#
_entry.id   5c11acef3526899b9fe9a4d7fb843603
#
_cell.length_a   1.000
_cell.length_b   1.000
_cell.length_c   1.000
_cell.angle_alpha   90.00
_cell.angle_beta   90.00
_cell.angle_gamma   90.00
#
_symmetry.space_group_name_H-M   'P 1'
#
loop_
_entity.id
_entity.type
_entity.pdbx_description
1 polymer ?
#
loop_
_entity_poly.entity_id
_entity_poly.type
_entity_poly.pdbx_seq_one_letter_code
_entity_poly.pdbx_strand_id
1 'polypeptide(L)' 'MAQQFDLDTINAKIQLMKKTARELNQIGENFPAIARNTVRILASVKMLEINVSDLAELEG' A
#
# COMPACT_ATOMS: atom_id res chain seq x y z
N MET A 1 -27.31 4.16 8.56
CA MET A 1 -26.16 3.95 9.44
C MET A 1 -24.91 4.46 8.78
N ALA A 2 -24.14 5.18 9.52
CA ALA A 2 -22.91 5.72 8.97
C ALA A 2 -21.91 4.59 8.70
N GLN A 3 -21.27 4.72 7.57
CA GLN A 3 -20.16 3.84 7.27
C GLN A 3 -19.01 4.18 8.19
N GLN A 4 -18.53 3.20 8.89
CA GLN A 4 -17.36 3.40 9.70
C GLN A 4 -16.23 2.62 9.08
N PHE A 5 -15.20 3.34 8.70
CA PHE A 5 -14.01 2.70 8.17
C PHE A 5 -13.06 2.45 9.31
N ASP A 6 -12.63 1.21 9.45
CA ASP A 6 -11.60 0.88 10.41
C ASP A 6 -10.26 1.27 9.78
N LEU A 7 -9.92 2.54 9.92
CA LEU A 7 -8.71 3.08 9.28
C LEU A 7 -7.45 2.42 9.79
N ASP A 8 -7.44 2.01 11.06
CA ASP A 8 -6.27 1.33 11.60
C ASP A 8 -6.05 -0.01 10.92
N THR A 9 -7.13 -0.77 10.75
CA THR A 9 -7.04 -2.08 10.07
C THR A 9 -6.68 -1.90 8.61
N ILE A 10 -7.30 -0.95 7.95
CA ILE A 10 -7.02 -0.67 6.54
C ILE A 10 -5.54 -0.30 6.37
N ASN A 11 -5.07 0.61 7.21
CA ASN A 11 -3.68 1.05 7.13
C ASN A 11 -2.71 -0.10 7.41
N ALA A 12 -3.04 -0.96 8.39
CA ALA A 12 -2.20 -2.11 8.70
C ALA A 12 -2.07 -3.04 7.50
N LYS A 13 -3.16 -3.27 6.78
CA LYS A 13 -3.14 -4.10 5.58
C LYS A 13 -2.32 -3.47 4.46
N ILE A 14 -2.44 -2.16 4.32
CA ILE A 14 -1.67 -1.43 3.32
C ILE A 14 -0.17 -1.52 3.64
N GLN A 15 0.20 -1.37 4.90
CA GLN A 15 1.60 -1.47 5.30
C GLN A 15 2.14 -2.87 5.09
N LEU A 16 1.31 -3.89 5.30
CA LEU A 16 1.71 -5.26 5.03
C LEU A 16 1.98 -5.48 3.54
N MET A 17 1.11 -4.95 2.68
CA MET A 17 1.34 -5.03 1.24
C MET A 17 2.63 -4.33 0.84
N LYS A 18 2.87 -3.17 1.43
CA LYS A 18 4.07 -2.39 1.16
C LYS A 18 5.33 -3.18 1.52
N LYS A 19 5.32 -3.78 2.70
CA LYS A 19 6.44 -4.59 3.17
C LYS A 19 6.68 -5.76 2.24
N THR A 20 5.61 -6.48 1.90
CA THR A 20 5.69 -7.66 1.04
C THR A 20 6.20 -7.28 -0.35
N ALA A 21 5.70 -6.17 -0.90
CA ALA A 21 6.15 -5.73 -2.21
C ALA A 21 7.63 -5.34 -2.20
N ARG A 22 8.09 -4.71 -1.13
CA ARG A 22 9.51 -4.37 -1.00
C ARG A 22 10.38 -5.61 -0.92
N GLU A 23 9.93 -6.61 -0.16
CA GLU A 23 10.65 -7.86 -0.05
C GLU A 23 10.73 -8.56 -1.40
N LEU A 24 9.62 -8.58 -2.12
CA LEU A 24 9.57 -9.17 -3.44
C LEU A 24 10.48 -8.44 -4.42
N ASN A 25 10.55 -7.11 -4.32
CA ASN A 25 11.43 -6.32 -5.16
C ASN A 25 12.89 -6.69 -4.92
N GLN A 26 13.26 -6.88 -3.65
CA GLN A 26 14.63 -7.27 -3.32
C GLN A 26 14.96 -8.67 -3.83
N ILE A 27 14.07 -9.61 -3.60
CA ILE A 27 14.28 -10.99 -4.04
C ILE A 27 14.36 -11.05 -5.56
N GLY A 28 13.52 -10.27 -6.23
CA GLY A 28 13.40 -10.30 -7.69
C GLY A 28 14.25 -9.28 -8.43
N GLU A 29 15.24 -8.66 -7.77
CA GLU A 29 15.98 -7.58 -8.39
C GLU A 29 16.70 -8.00 -9.67
N ASN A 30 17.04 -9.28 -9.80
CA ASN A 30 17.69 -9.80 -10.99
C ASN A 30 16.68 -10.26 -12.05
N PHE A 31 15.39 -10.11 -11.81
CA PHE A 31 14.33 -10.43 -12.75
C PHE A 31 13.65 -9.16 -13.20
N PRO A 32 13.98 -8.64 -14.40
CA PRO A 32 13.45 -7.34 -14.82
C PRO A 32 11.94 -7.22 -14.75
N ALA A 33 11.21 -8.28 -15.10
CA ALA A 33 9.76 -8.23 -15.07
C ALA A 33 9.23 -8.08 -13.64
N ILE A 34 9.83 -8.81 -12.70
CA ILE A 34 9.42 -8.73 -11.29
C ILE A 34 9.76 -7.36 -10.73
N ALA A 35 10.98 -6.89 -10.99
CA ALA A 35 11.41 -5.59 -10.50
C ALA A 35 10.50 -4.48 -11.01
N ARG A 36 10.15 -4.52 -12.30
CA ARG A 36 9.30 -3.51 -12.91
C ARG A 36 7.90 -3.52 -12.32
N ASN A 37 7.34 -4.71 -12.15
CA ASN A 37 5.97 -4.83 -11.64
C ASN A 37 5.88 -4.51 -10.16
N THR A 38 6.90 -4.83 -9.36
CA THR A 38 6.87 -4.47 -7.95
C THR A 38 6.98 -2.96 -7.75
N VAL A 39 7.68 -2.25 -8.63
CA VAL A 39 7.69 -0.79 -8.58
C VAL A 39 6.29 -0.25 -8.81
N ARG A 40 5.54 -0.84 -9.75
CA ARG A 40 4.15 -0.44 -10.00
C ARG A 40 3.26 -0.74 -8.80
N ILE A 41 3.44 -1.88 -8.18
CA ILE A 41 2.69 -2.24 -6.97
C ILE A 41 2.96 -1.23 -5.87
N LEU A 42 4.22 -0.88 -5.66
CA LEU A 42 4.58 0.10 -4.64
C LEU A 42 3.99 1.48 -4.94
N ALA A 43 3.93 1.86 -6.21
CA ALA A 43 3.28 3.11 -6.58
C ALA A 43 1.79 3.07 -6.25
N SER A 44 1.13 1.94 -6.52
CA SER A 44 -0.29 1.78 -6.18
C SER A 44 -0.51 1.80 -4.67
N VAL A 45 0.39 1.18 -3.92
CA VAL A 45 0.31 1.21 -2.45
C VAL A 45 0.45 2.63 -1.95
N LYS A 46 1.30 3.43 -2.57
CA LYS A 46 1.45 4.83 -2.20
C LYS A 46 0.14 5.59 -2.40
N MET A 47 -0.56 5.31 -3.49
CA MET A 47 -1.86 5.93 -3.70
C MET A 47 -2.87 5.53 -2.62
N LEU A 48 -2.83 4.27 -2.21
CA LEU A 48 -3.69 3.82 -1.11
C LEU A 48 -3.36 4.55 0.19
N GLU A 49 -2.09 4.77 0.47
CA GLU A 49 -1.68 5.50 1.65
C GLU A 49 -2.21 6.93 1.62
N ILE A 50 -2.17 7.56 0.46
CA ILE A 50 -2.70 8.91 0.30
C ILE A 50 -4.20 8.92 0.53
N ASN A 51 -4.92 7.92 -0.02
CA ASN A 51 -6.36 7.81 0.15
C ASN A 51 -6.74 7.68 1.63
N VAL A 52 -5.98 6.87 2.38
CA VAL A 52 -6.26 6.68 3.81
C VAL A 52 -5.97 7.97 4.57
N SER A 53 -4.90 8.65 4.22
CA SER A 53 -4.56 9.93 4.85
C SER A 53 -5.66 10.97 4.62
N ASP A 54 -6.20 11.03 3.40
CA ASP A 54 -7.28 11.94 3.07
C ASP A 54 -8.53 11.61 3.87
N LEU A 55 -8.87 10.33 3.99
CA LEU A 55 -10.03 9.92 4.78
C LEU A 55 -9.86 10.29 6.24
N ALA A 56 -8.67 10.09 6.78
CA ALA A 56 -8.40 10.41 8.17
C ALA A 56 -8.55 11.91 8.41
N GLU A 57 -8.11 12.74 7.48
CA GLU A 57 -8.27 14.18 7.59
C GLU A 57 -9.72 14.60 7.53
N LEU A 58 -10.52 13.96 6.67
CA LEU A 58 -11.92 14.29 6.54
C LEU A 58 -12.70 13.89 7.79
N GLU A 59 -12.31 12.81 8.44
CA GLU A 59 -12.98 12.36 9.64
C GLU A 59 -12.48 13.05 10.90
N GLY A 60 -11.26 13.49 10.84
CA GLY A 60 -10.63 14.12 11.98
C GLY A 60 -11.09 15.51 12.17
#